data_9fa85960cfefd5c0b71a8d1f3eee849a
#
_entry.id   9fa85960cfefd5c0b71a8d1f3eee849a
#
_cell.length_a   1.000
_cell.length_b   1.000
_cell.length_c   1.000
_cell.angle_alpha   90.00
_cell.angle_beta   90.00
_cell.angle_gamma   90.00
#
_symmetry.space_group_name_H-M   'P 1'
#
loop_
_entity.id
_entity.type
_entity.pdbx_description
1 polymer ?
#
loop_
_entity_poly.entity_id
_entity_poly.type
_entity_poly.pdbx_seq_one_letter_code
_entity_poly.pdbx_strand_id
1 'polypeptide(L)'
;MKRKTCKMRLLTVMIALGSGLVASAQQKSSEIDWTKDFASRITLNGYAQGGWSYQDANDKPQNAYNLKRTLLWAKARITDRWSFMFMHDFSSVVQEYYTDYRLSKGNELTVRLGQFKHSYTMENPMSPTQLELVDVYSQAVLYLAGEGPDPLNGVNYGRDMGLEVYGDLAKGLVHYELALMSGQGINRKDLNNQKDFIAKLELRPVDGFRVVASGYLGTGCAVGTAAWNPEINVGDNYKRNRYSVGAEYKTQPYTGSKYKEARPASIRAEWLGGQDGNVGSRGGYVTTTIPVVDALDIVASGETFDRNTKVDGWDQTNLTVGLQYWFYKKCRMQLQYTRCMCGDMIGKDYNWLQAQMQVAF
;
A
#
# COMPACT_ATOMS: atom_id res chain seq x y z
N MET A 1 -44.33 4.77 -35.60
CA MET A 1 -43.25 5.44 -36.31
C MET A 1 -42.81 6.74 -35.64
N LYS A 2 -42.51 6.74 -34.32
CA LYS A 2 -42.14 7.95 -33.51
C LYS A 2 -41.01 7.73 -32.48
N ARG A 3 -40.13 6.75 -32.68
CA ARG A 3 -39.01 6.48 -31.71
C ARG A 3 -37.58 6.67 -32.24
N LYS A 4 -37.39 7.10 -33.49
CA LYS A 4 -36.05 7.29 -34.09
C LYS A 4 -35.49 8.73 -34.05
N THR A 5 -36.31 9.71 -33.77
CA THR A 5 -35.89 11.13 -33.79
C THR A 5 -35.27 11.65 -32.49
N CYS A 6 -35.47 10.97 -31.36
CA CYS A 6 -34.93 11.43 -30.07
C CYS A 6 -33.43 11.07 -29.85
N LYS A 7 -32.98 9.93 -30.38
CA LYS A 7 -31.56 9.50 -30.25
C LYS A 7 -30.61 10.34 -31.14
N MET A 8 -31.09 10.84 -32.25
CA MET A 8 -30.25 11.63 -33.14
C MET A 8 -30.04 13.07 -32.67
N ARG A 9 -30.97 13.63 -31.90
CA ARG A 9 -30.82 14.99 -31.32
C ARG A 9 -29.84 15.01 -30.11
N LEU A 10 -29.73 13.92 -29.36
CA LEU A 10 -28.77 13.82 -28.26
C LEU A 10 -27.32 13.71 -28.74
N LEU A 11 -27.10 12.98 -29.84
CA LEU A 11 -25.78 12.84 -30.47
C LEU A 11 -25.29 14.16 -31.11
N THR A 12 -26.18 14.94 -31.71
CA THR A 12 -25.85 16.24 -32.29
C THR A 12 -25.51 17.29 -31.22
N VAL A 13 -26.14 17.23 -30.03
CA VAL A 13 -25.82 18.13 -28.92
C VAL A 13 -24.47 17.80 -28.30
N MET A 14 -24.08 16.52 -28.20
CA MET A 14 -22.74 16.15 -27.71
C MET A 14 -21.62 16.54 -28.67
N ILE A 15 -21.83 16.46 -29.97
CA ILE A 15 -20.86 16.91 -31.01
C ILE A 15 -20.75 18.44 -31.03
N ALA A 16 -21.85 19.16 -30.80
CA ALA A 16 -21.83 20.63 -30.74
C ALA A 16 -21.17 21.16 -29.46
N LEU A 17 -21.27 20.44 -28.30
CA LEU A 17 -20.57 20.79 -27.07
C LEU A 17 -19.08 20.46 -27.16
N GLY A 18 -18.70 19.39 -27.86
CA GLY A 18 -17.29 19.03 -28.12
C GLY A 18 -16.59 20.03 -29.04
N SER A 19 -17.27 20.49 -30.10
CA SER A 19 -16.70 21.47 -31.04
C SER A 19 -16.63 22.90 -30.49
N GLY A 20 -17.53 23.27 -29.56
CA GLY A 20 -17.50 24.57 -28.87
C GLY A 20 -16.34 24.69 -27.86
N LEU A 21 -15.97 23.60 -27.22
CA LEU A 21 -14.82 23.57 -26.31
C LEU A 21 -13.46 23.57 -27.03
N VAL A 22 -13.41 23.00 -28.24
CA VAL A 22 -12.19 23.03 -29.07
C VAL A 22 -11.98 24.40 -29.71
N ALA A 23 -13.05 25.09 -30.11
CA ALA A 23 -12.94 26.43 -30.72
C ALA A 23 -12.54 27.54 -29.73
N SER A 24 -12.89 27.43 -28.43
CA SER A 24 -12.47 28.41 -27.41
C SER A 24 -11.05 28.17 -26.89
N ALA A 25 -10.45 27.01 -27.13
CA ALA A 25 -9.07 26.71 -26.79
C ALA A 25 -8.05 27.19 -27.85
N GLN A 26 -8.52 27.61 -29.02
CA GLN A 26 -7.65 27.98 -30.15
C GLN A 26 -7.27 29.46 -30.21
N GLN A 27 -7.73 30.30 -29.29
CA GLN A 27 -7.48 31.73 -29.34
C GLN A 27 -6.59 32.22 -28.17
N LYS A 28 -5.35 31.74 -28.13
CA LYS A 28 -4.12 32.35 -27.60
C LYS A 28 -2.99 31.34 -27.62
N SER A 29 -2.45 31.04 -28.78
CA SER A 29 -1.18 30.30 -28.87
C SER A 29 -0.08 31.25 -29.33
N SER A 30 0.52 31.96 -28.41
CA SER A 30 1.98 32.15 -28.51
C SER A 30 2.58 30.77 -28.41
N GLU A 31 3.40 30.36 -29.38
CA GLU A 31 4.06 29.06 -29.53
C GLU A 31 4.35 28.34 -28.20
N ILE A 32 3.36 27.63 -27.67
CA ILE A 32 3.60 26.70 -26.57
C ILE A 32 4.29 25.50 -27.23
N ASP A 33 5.56 25.29 -26.91
CA ASP A 33 6.27 24.06 -27.24
C ASP A 33 5.60 22.91 -26.47
N TRP A 34 4.55 22.33 -27.07
CA TRP A 34 3.71 21.30 -26.49
C TRP A 34 4.53 20.10 -25.97
N THR A 35 5.68 19.83 -26.59
CA THR A 35 6.54 18.71 -26.18
C THR A 35 7.25 19.02 -24.84
N LYS A 36 7.75 20.23 -24.68
CA LYS A 36 8.39 20.67 -23.42
C LYS A 36 7.36 20.87 -22.31
N ASP A 37 6.22 21.47 -22.59
CA ASP A 37 5.16 21.65 -21.62
C ASP A 37 4.60 20.31 -21.14
N PHE A 38 4.31 19.38 -22.06
CA PHE A 38 3.86 18.03 -21.74
C PHE A 38 4.91 17.26 -20.90
N ALA A 39 6.17 17.26 -21.31
CA ALA A 39 7.24 16.58 -20.60
C ALA A 39 7.44 17.14 -19.18
N SER A 40 7.25 18.44 -18.98
CA SER A 40 7.35 19.09 -17.66
C SER A 40 6.22 18.71 -16.70
N ARG A 41 5.12 18.21 -17.20
CA ARG A 41 3.92 17.84 -16.42
C ARG A 41 3.88 16.36 -16.04
N ILE A 42 4.70 15.52 -16.66
CA ILE A 42 4.72 14.08 -16.39
C ILE A 42 6.01 13.70 -15.68
N THR A 43 5.87 13.01 -14.56
CA THR A 43 6.97 12.37 -13.86
C THR A 43 6.84 10.87 -14.03
N LEU A 44 7.89 10.23 -14.56
CA LEU A 44 7.99 8.78 -14.71
C LEU A 44 8.97 8.24 -13.67
N ASN A 45 8.57 7.21 -12.94
CA ASN A 45 9.41 6.52 -11.97
C ASN A 45 9.15 5.03 -12.01
N GLY A 46 10.08 4.26 -11.48
CA GLY A 46 9.91 2.82 -11.40
C GLY A 46 10.90 2.16 -10.46
N TYR A 47 10.62 0.92 -10.14
CA TYR A 47 11.55 0.05 -9.46
C TYR A 47 11.30 -1.41 -9.78
N ALA A 48 12.36 -2.23 -9.63
CA ALA A 48 12.28 -3.68 -9.66
C ALA A 48 12.90 -4.25 -8.38
N GLN A 49 12.27 -5.32 -7.87
CA GLN A 49 12.74 -6.11 -6.74
C GLN A 49 12.69 -7.58 -7.12
N GLY A 50 13.79 -8.28 -6.92
CA GLY A 50 13.90 -9.72 -7.15
C GLY A 50 15.08 -10.29 -6.39
N GLY A 51 15.11 -11.60 -6.24
CA GLY A 51 16.18 -12.22 -5.48
C GLY A 51 16.01 -13.72 -5.32
N TRP A 52 16.53 -14.20 -4.24
CA TRP A 52 16.57 -15.61 -3.88
C TRP A 52 16.00 -15.83 -2.49
N SER A 53 15.35 -16.96 -2.26
CA SER A 53 14.89 -17.39 -0.95
C SER A 53 15.09 -18.90 -0.74
N TYR A 54 15.38 -19.25 0.51
CA TYR A 54 15.41 -20.61 1.00
C TYR A 54 14.60 -20.71 2.29
N GLN A 55 13.71 -21.69 2.36
CA GLN A 55 12.96 -22.00 3.58
C GLN A 55 12.87 -23.53 3.77
N ASP A 56 12.88 -23.98 5.01
CA ASP A 56 12.78 -25.42 5.39
C ASP A 56 11.40 -25.80 5.99
N ALA A 57 10.35 -25.05 5.62
CA ALA A 57 9.01 -25.22 6.14
C ALA A 57 8.44 -26.63 5.89
N ASN A 58 7.81 -27.21 6.92
CA ASN A 58 7.12 -28.51 6.87
C ASN A 58 7.96 -29.68 6.32
N ASP A 59 9.25 -29.73 6.65
CA ASP A 59 10.21 -30.74 6.18
C ASP A 59 10.33 -30.82 4.62
N LYS A 60 9.93 -29.74 3.94
CA LYS A 60 10.01 -29.59 2.47
C LYS A 60 10.81 -28.35 2.12
N PRO A 61 12.14 -28.46 2.03
CA PRO A 61 12.97 -27.31 1.68
C PRO A 61 12.56 -26.73 0.32
N GLN A 62 12.38 -25.41 0.29
CA GLN A 62 12.14 -24.66 -0.93
C GLN A 62 13.31 -23.73 -1.20
N ASN A 63 13.79 -23.73 -2.43
CA ASN A 63 14.91 -22.92 -2.87
C ASN A 63 14.57 -22.34 -4.24
N ALA A 64 14.40 -21.04 -4.33
CA ALA A 64 13.92 -20.40 -5.55
C ALA A 64 14.50 -19.00 -5.77
N TYR A 65 14.76 -18.66 -7.01
CA TYR A 65 14.88 -17.29 -7.47
C TYR A 65 13.51 -16.78 -7.89
N ASN A 66 13.22 -15.54 -7.56
CA ASN A 66 11.95 -14.93 -7.94
C ASN A 66 12.11 -13.43 -8.29
N LEU A 67 11.29 -12.98 -9.23
CA LEU A 67 11.00 -11.59 -9.46
C LEU A 67 9.76 -11.23 -8.63
N LYS A 68 9.96 -10.36 -7.64
CA LYS A 68 8.86 -10.00 -6.72
C LYS A 68 7.98 -8.91 -7.29
N ARG A 69 8.57 -7.86 -7.86
CA ARG A 69 7.88 -6.67 -8.34
C ARG A 69 8.64 -5.98 -9.44
N THR A 70 7.93 -5.47 -10.42
CA THR A 70 8.48 -4.60 -11.48
C THR A 70 7.46 -3.49 -11.76
N LEU A 71 7.56 -2.39 -11.01
CA LEU A 71 6.61 -1.30 -11.08
C LEU A 71 7.12 -0.14 -11.91
N LEU A 72 6.22 0.38 -12.72
CA LEU A 72 6.38 1.65 -13.42
C LEU A 72 5.13 2.50 -13.16
N TRP A 73 5.33 3.78 -12.88
CA TRP A 73 4.23 4.71 -12.72
C TRP A 73 4.51 6.05 -13.35
N ALA A 74 3.45 6.67 -13.84
CA ALA A 74 3.43 8.01 -14.36
C ALA A 74 2.48 8.88 -13.51
N LYS A 75 2.97 10.02 -13.05
CA LYS A 75 2.14 11.04 -12.42
C LYS A 75 2.08 12.26 -13.34
N ALA A 76 0.86 12.61 -13.76
CA ALA A 76 0.59 13.76 -14.61
C ALA A 76 0.01 14.91 -13.79
N ARG A 77 0.61 16.09 -13.87
CA ARG A 77 0.05 17.34 -13.33
C ARG A 77 -0.83 17.99 -14.40
N ILE A 78 -2.16 17.88 -14.25
CA ILE A 78 -3.12 18.46 -15.20
C ILE A 78 -3.22 19.97 -14.99
N THR A 79 -3.35 20.40 -13.72
CA THR A 79 -3.28 21.80 -13.28
C THR A 79 -2.48 21.85 -11.96
N ASP A 80 -2.32 23.05 -11.38
CA ASP A 80 -1.67 23.18 -10.05
C ASP A 80 -2.44 22.51 -8.92
N ARG A 81 -3.74 22.21 -9.13
CA ARG A 81 -4.61 21.56 -8.15
C ARG A 81 -5.05 20.16 -8.54
N TRP A 82 -4.87 19.76 -9.79
CA TRP A 82 -5.37 18.53 -10.33
C TRP A 82 -4.24 17.67 -10.86
N SER A 83 -4.13 16.44 -10.37
CA SER A 83 -3.16 15.45 -10.85
C SER A 83 -3.82 14.10 -11.10
N PHE A 84 -3.18 13.30 -11.94
CA PHE A 84 -3.55 11.92 -12.24
C PHE A 84 -2.35 11.01 -12.01
N MET A 85 -2.60 9.81 -11.47
CA MET A 85 -1.62 8.75 -11.26
C MET A 85 -2.05 7.49 -11.99
N PHE A 86 -1.09 6.86 -12.66
CA PHE A 86 -1.22 5.51 -13.18
C PHE A 86 0.01 4.69 -12.78
N MET A 87 -0.20 3.48 -12.24
CA MET A 87 0.85 2.56 -11.83
C MET A 87 0.52 1.14 -12.28
N HIS A 88 1.50 0.48 -12.90
CA HIS A 88 1.40 -0.92 -13.30
C HIS A 88 2.57 -1.72 -12.74
N ASP A 89 2.28 -2.91 -12.24
CA ASP A 89 3.27 -3.91 -11.89
C ASP A 89 3.32 -4.95 -13.02
N PHE A 90 4.42 -4.98 -13.77
CA PHE A 90 4.62 -5.90 -14.88
C PHE A 90 4.80 -7.36 -14.45
N SER A 91 4.97 -7.62 -13.15
CA SER A 91 4.95 -8.97 -12.59
C SER A 91 3.55 -9.43 -12.17
N SER A 92 2.53 -8.53 -12.17
CA SER A 92 1.18 -8.86 -11.72
C SER A 92 0.08 -8.08 -12.48
N VAL A 93 -0.38 -6.96 -11.97
CA VAL A 93 -1.58 -6.26 -12.46
C VAL A 93 -1.43 -4.73 -12.43
N VAL A 94 -2.42 -4.01 -12.98
CA VAL A 94 -2.58 -2.57 -12.74
C VAL A 94 -2.77 -2.34 -11.25
N GLN A 95 -1.88 -1.56 -10.66
CA GLN A 95 -1.85 -1.31 -9.22
C GLN A 95 -2.70 -0.11 -8.84
N GLU A 96 -2.46 1.03 -9.46
CA GLU A 96 -3.14 2.27 -9.11
C GLU A 96 -3.53 3.06 -10.35
N TYR A 97 -4.70 3.64 -10.31
CA TYR A 97 -5.15 4.68 -11.23
C TYR A 97 -6.14 5.56 -10.49
N TYR A 98 -5.74 6.77 -10.21
CA TYR A 98 -6.56 7.71 -9.46
C TYR A 98 -6.28 9.15 -9.87
N THR A 99 -7.20 10.01 -9.51
CA THR A 99 -7.06 11.45 -9.65
C THR A 99 -7.16 12.14 -8.29
N ASP A 100 -6.30 13.12 -8.06
CA ASP A 100 -6.32 13.97 -6.88
C ASP A 100 -6.73 15.38 -7.29
N TYR A 101 -7.69 15.95 -6.58
CA TYR A 101 -8.08 17.35 -6.72
C TYR A 101 -7.97 18.08 -5.39
N ARG A 102 -7.06 19.06 -5.31
CA ARG A 102 -6.86 19.88 -4.12
C ARG A 102 -7.92 20.96 -4.04
N LEU A 103 -8.78 20.89 -3.04
CA LEU A 103 -9.87 21.84 -2.81
C LEU A 103 -9.39 23.09 -2.06
N SER A 104 -8.49 22.91 -1.07
CA SER A 104 -7.90 24.02 -0.32
C SER A 104 -6.79 24.76 -1.10
N LYS A 105 -6.42 25.93 -0.64
CA LYS A 105 -5.23 26.65 -1.19
C LYS A 105 -3.91 26.03 -0.73
N GLY A 106 -3.88 25.48 0.48
CA GLY A 106 -2.76 24.71 1.04
C GLY A 106 -2.96 23.21 0.86
N ASN A 107 -2.56 22.42 1.86
CA ASN A 107 -2.66 20.96 1.85
C ASN A 107 -3.77 20.44 2.78
N GLU A 108 -4.67 21.31 3.23
CA GLU A 108 -5.66 20.98 4.25
C GLU A 108 -6.76 20.04 3.75
N LEU A 109 -7.06 20.06 2.45
CA LEU A 109 -8.13 19.26 1.86
C LEU A 109 -7.85 18.91 0.41
N THR A 110 -7.68 17.61 0.17
CA THR A 110 -7.58 16.99 -1.15
C THR A 110 -8.60 15.88 -1.26
N VAL A 111 -9.22 15.74 -2.42
CA VAL A 111 -10.13 14.64 -2.75
C VAL A 111 -9.43 13.74 -3.77
N ARG A 112 -9.44 12.45 -3.51
CA ARG A 112 -8.95 11.38 -4.39
C ARG A 112 -10.08 10.49 -4.83
N LEU A 113 -10.12 10.14 -6.11
CA LEU A 113 -11.06 9.18 -6.68
C LEU A 113 -10.31 8.20 -7.60
N GLY A 114 -10.56 6.92 -7.43
CA GLY A 114 -9.97 5.86 -8.25
C GLY A 114 -9.57 4.65 -7.45
N GLN A 115 -8.60 3.89 -7.96
CA GLN A 115 -7.99 2.75 -7.28
C GLN A 115 -6.63 3.15 -6.71
N PHE A 116 -6.47 2.94 -5.41
CA PHE A 116 -5.25 3.31 -4.68
C PHE A 116 -5.08 2.47 -3.41
N LYS A 117 -3.89 2.53 -2.81
CA LYS A 117 -3.66 1.96 -1.48
C LYS A 117 -4.51 2.67 -0.45
N HIS A 118 -5.33 1.91 0.26
CA HIS A 118 -6.09 2.48 1.36
C HIS A 118 -5.20 2.81 2.56
N SER A 119 -5.62 3.75 3.36
CA SER A 119 -4.83 4.35 4.45
C SER A 119 -4.75 3.51 5.74
N TYR A 120 -5.39 2.34 5.79
CA TYR A 120 -5.34 1.45 6.95
C TYR A 120 -3.91 0.96 7.18
N THR A 121 -3.42 0.97 8.43
CA THR A 121 -2.08 0.69 8.95
C THR A 121 -1.01 1.76 8.64
N MET A 122 0.14 1.66 9.31
CA MET A 122 1.30 2.50 9.02
C MET A 122 2.06 2.02 7.77
N GLU A 123 2.18 0.70 7.59
CA GLU A 123 2.99 0.12 6.51
C GLU A 123 2.27 0.10 5.17
N ASN A 124 0.96 -0.15 5.14
CA ASN A 124 0.24 -0.30 3.87
C ASN A 124 0.45 0.87 2.89
N PRO A 125 0.32 2.15 3.28
CA PRO A 125 0.56 3.26 2.36
C PRO A 125 2.03 3.47 1.98
N MET A 126 2.98 2.84 2.69
CA MET A 126 4.41 3.00 2.42
C MET A 126 4.82 2.27 1.13
N SER A 127 5.79 2.83 0.44
CA SER A 127 6.38 2.15 -0.72
C SER A 127 7.22 0.95 -0.29
N PRO A 128 7.15 -0.19 -0.99
CA PRO A 128 8.05 -1.32 -0.78
C PRO A 128 9.55 -0.97 -0.82
N THR A 129 9.91 0.12 -1.50
CA THR A 129 11.30 0.60 -1.55
C THR A 129 11.77 1.26 -0.25
N GLN A 130 10.84 1.62 0.63
CA GLN A 130 11.12 2.27 1.92
C GLN A 130 11.08 1.29 3.09
N LEU A 131 10.37 0.17 2.94
CA LEU A 131 10.24 -0.85 3.97
C LEU A 131 11.50 -1.70 4.06
N GLU A 132 11.83 -2.14 5.25
CA GLU A 132 13.12 -2.70 5.63
C GLU A 132 13.20 -4.20 5.36
N LEU A 133 12.08 -4.90 5.45
CA LEU A 133 12.02 -6.35 5.29
C LEU A 133 12.02 -6.74 3.81
N VAL A 134 12.62 -7.89 3.49
CA VAL A 134 12.61 -8.45 2.14
C VAL A 134 11.20 -8.85 1.72
N ASP A 135 10.39 -9.34 2.66
CA ASP A 135 8.96 -9.60 2.43
C ASP A 135 8.07 -8.36 2.56
N VAL A 136 8.68 -7.24 2.89
CA VAL A 136 8.13 -5.89 2.89
C VAL A 136 7.24 -5.61 4.09
N TYR A 137 6.14 -6.34 4.29
CA TYR A 137 5.14 -6.07 5.33
C TYR A 137 5.17 -7.11 6.43
N SER A 138 4.80 -6.71 7.64
CA SER A 138 4.56 -7.66 8.73
C SER A 138 3.37 -8.59 8.40
N GLN A 139 3.33 -9.78 9.02
CA GLN A 139 2.26 -10.76 8.80
C GLN A 139 0.87 -10.18 9.08
N ALA A 140 0.75 -9.40 10.15
CA ALA A 140 -0.51 -8.76 10.50
C ALA A 140 -0.96 -7.78 9.41
N VAL A 141 -0.04 -7.00 8.82
CA VAL A 141 -0.35 -6.09 7.71
C VAL A 141 -0.65 -6.85 6.44
N LEU A 142 0.13 -7.91 6.11
CA LEU A 142 -0.15 -8.76 4.95
C LEU A 142 -1.59 -9.26 4.93
N TYR A 143 -2.11 -9.73 6.06
CA TYR A 143 -3.47 -10.23 6.16
C TYR A 143 -4.51 -9.11 6.34
N LEU A 144 -4.35 -8.27 7.38
CA LEU A 144 -5.39 -7.31 7.77
C LEU A 144 -5.56 -6.15 6.79
N ALA A 145 -4.49 -5.75 6.09
CA ALA A 145 -4.56 -4.74 5.02
C ALA A 145 -4.75 -5.35 3.62
N GLY A 146 -4.71 -6.68 3.48
CA GLY A 146 -4.85 -7.36 2.19
C GLY A 146 -3.65 -7.16 1.24
N GLU A 147 -2.46 -6.87 1.77
CA GLU A 147 -1.23 -6.79 0.97
C GLU A 147 -0.75 -8.18 0.53
N GLY A 148 -1.02 -9.22 1.33
CA GLY A 148 -0.73 -10.61 1.03
C GLY A 148 -1.98 -11.43 0.69
N PRO A 149 -1.82 -12.75 0.56
CA PRO A 149 -2.94 -13.67 0.34
C PRO A 149 -3.93 -13.63 1.51
N ASP A 150 -5.15 -13.27 1.23
CA ASP A 150 -6.29 -13.40 2.14
C ASP A 150 -7.23 -14.48 1.59
N PRO A 151 -7.35 -15.65 2.23
CA PRO A 151 -8.18 -16.74 1.72
C PRO A 151 -9.65 -16.37 1.55
N LEU A 152 -10.16 -15.43 2.35
CA LEU A 152 -11.55 -14.96 2.24
C LEU A 152 -11.74 -13.91 1.15
N ASN A 153 -10.77 -13.02 0.94
CA ASN A 153 -10.93 -11.87 0.05
C ASN A 153 -9.91 -11.83 -1.12
N GLY A 154 -9.03 -12.81 -1.21
CA GLY A 154 -7.99 -12.90 -2.25
C GLY A 154 -6.82 -11.92 -2.03
N VAL A 155 -5.98 -11.76 -3.04
CA VAL A 155 -4.83 -10.84 -3.00
C VAL A 155 -5.26 -9.47 -3.51
N ASN A 156 -5.12 -8.44 -2.68
CA ASN A 156 -5.57 -7.07 -2.97
C ASN A 156 -4.43 -6.05 -3.05
N TYR A 157 -3.21 -6.44 -2.65
CA TYR A 157 -2.04 -5.55 -2.59
C TYR A 157 -2.30 -4.27 -1.80
N GLY A 158 -3.16 -4.35 -0.76
CA GLY A 158 -3.56 -3.22 0.09
C GLY A 158 -4.35 -2.12 -0.64
N ARG A 159 -4.97 -2.45 -1.78
CA ARG A 159 -5.65 -1.49 -2.66
C ARG A 159 -7.11 -1.81 -2.85
N ASP A 160 -7.86 -0.75 -3.14
CA ASP A 160 -9.28 -0.85 -3.50
C ASP A 160 -9.70 0.36 -4.34
N MET A 161 -10.89 0.28 -4.93
CA MET A 161 -11.54 1.38 -5.64
C MET A 161 -12.38 2.21 -4.67
N GLY A 162 -12.21 3.55 -4.67
CA GLY A 162 -12.99 4.38 -3.79
C GLY A 162 -12.77 5.89 -3.92
N LEU A 163 -13.36 6.58 -2.96
CA LEU A 163 -13.24 8.03 -2.74
C LEU A 163 -12.52 8.26 -1.41
N GLU A 164 -11.53 9.14 -1.39
CA GLU A 164 -10.81 9.54 -0.19
C GLU A 164 -10.75 11.05 -0.07
N VAL A 165 -10.86 11.56 1.15
CA VAL A 165 -10.51 12.93 1.50
C VAL A 165 -9.38 12.91 2.50
N TYR A 166 -8.37 13.73 2.28
CA TYR A 166 -7.19 13.77 3.12
C TYR A 166 -6.55 15.16 3.16
N GLY A 167 -5.74 15.38 4.18
CA GLY A 167 -5.01 16.64 4.30
C GLY A 167 -4.21 16.78 5.57
N ASP A 168 -3.49 17.90 5.64
CA ASP A 168 -2.68 18.30 6.78
C ASP A 168 -3.29 19.52 7.49
N LEU A 169 -3.47 19.42 8.79
CA LEU A 169 -4.00 20.49 9.65
C LEU A 169 -2.93 20.97 10.62
N ALA A 170 -3.17 22.15 11.23
CA ALA A 170 -2.29 22.72 12.25
C ALA A 170 -0.80 22.78 11.81
N LYS A 171 -0.55 23.21 10.57
CA LYS A 171 0.80 23.31 9.96
C LYS A 171 1.54 21.96 9.86
N GLY A 172 0.80 20.86 9.64
CA GLY A 172 1.35 19.52 9.49
C GLY A 172 1.49 18.73 10.79
N LEU A 173 1.05 19.27 11.93
CA LEU A 173 0.98 18.53 13.19
C LEU A 173 0.02 17.34 13.08
N VAL A 174 -1.09 17.51 12.36
CA VAL A 174 -2.14 16.50 12.20
C VAL A 174 -2.31 16.17 10.72
N HIS A 175 -2.19 14.91 10.35
CA HIS A 175 -2.59 14.39 9.06
C HIS A 175 -3.80 13.49 9.22
N TYR A 176 -4.79 13.62 8.34
CA TYR A 176 -6.00 12.79 8.36
C TYR A 176 -6.31 12.24 6.98
N GLU A 177 -6.90 11.05 6.95
CA GLU A 177 -7.40 10.39 5.76
C GLU A 177 -8.75 9.73 6.09
N LEU A 178 -9.77 9.95 5.26
CA LEU A 178 -11.11 9.37 5.39
C LEU A 178 -11.52 8.83 4.02
N ALA A 179 -11.80 7.54 3.93
CA ALA A 179 -12.10 6.90 2.66
C ALA A 179 -13.38 6.07 2.70
N LEU A 180 -14.09 6.06 1.57
CA LEU A 180 -15.18 5.15 1.25
C LEU A 180 -14.73 4.25 0.10
N MET A 181 -14.61 2.96 0.35
CA MET A 181 -14.08 1.97 -0.57
C MET A 181 -15.15 0.93 -0.97
N SER A 182 -14.92 0.26 -2.09
CA SER A 182 -15.80 -0.83 -2.55
C SER A 182 -15.73 -2.09 -1.66
N GLY A 183 -14.62 -2.31 -0.94
CA GLY A 183 -14.44 -3.45 -0.03
C GLY A 183 -14.03 -4.76 -0.72
N GLN A 184 -13.96 -4.80 -2.05
CA GLN A 184 -13.67 -6.02 -2.80
C GLN A 184 -12.21 -6.12 -3.27
N GLY A 185 -11.45 -5.03 -3.13
CA GLY A 185 -10.04 -4.97 -3.46
C GLY A 185 -9.72 -4.64 -4.92
N ILE A 186 -8.47 -4.86 -5.29
CA ILE A 186 -7.87 -4.41 -6.54
C ILE A 186 -8.53 -5.02 -7.79
N ASN A 187 -8.81 -4.18 -8.81
CA ASN A 187 -9.30 -4.57 -10.13
C ASN A 187 -10.56 -5.46 -10.10
N ARG A 188 -11.36 -5.35 -9.05
CA ARG A 188 -12.57 -6.15 -8.87
C ARG A 188 -13.81 -5.28 -8.85
N LYS A 189 -14.90 -5.86 -9.38
CA LYS A 189 -16.23 -5.29 -9.24
C LYS A 189 -16.74 -5.54 -7.81
N ASP A 190 -17.41 -4.57 -7.24
CA ASP A 190 -18.14 -4.71 -6.00
C ASP A 190 -19.19 -5.84 -6.10
N LEU A 191 -19.14 -6.77 -5.17
CA LEU A 191 -20.01 -7.96 -5.17
C LEU A 191 -21.20 -7.83 -4.23
N ASN A 192 -21.18 -6.91 -3.26
CA ASN A 192 -22.22 -6.82 -2.22
C ASN A 192 -22.94 -5.47 -2.16
N ASN A 193 -22.56 -4.48 -2.97
CA ASN A 193 -23.05 -3.10 -2.99
C ASN A 193 -22.86 -2.31 -1.67
N GLN A 194 -22.20 -2.88 -0.66
CA GLN A 194 -21.84 -2.17 0.56
C GLN A 194 -20.54 -1.41 0.37
N LYS A 195 -20.33 -0.40 1.21
CA LYS A 195 -19.08 0.37 1.16
C LYS A 195 -18.37 0.27 2.49
N ASP A 196 -17.07 0.15 2.40
CA ASP A 196 -16.19 0.10 3.55
C ASP A 196 -15.71 1.51 3.88
N PHE A 197 -15.74 1.85 5.16
CA PHE A 197 -15.25 3.12 5.66
C PHE A 197 -13.89 2.93 6.33
N ILE A 198 -12.91 3.74 5.93
CA ILE A 198 -11.56 3.72 6.48
C ILE A 198 -11.23 5.12 6.99
N ALA A 199 -10.68 5.19 8.19
CA ALA A 199 -10.21 6.44 8.78
C ALA A 199 -8.80 6.26 9.33
N LYS A 200 -7.95 7.28 9.15
CA LYS A 200 -6.60 7.36 9.70
C LYS A 200 -6.34 8.75 10.25
N LEU A 201 -5.70 8.77 11.39
CA LEU A 201 -5.19 9.98 12.04
C LEU A 201 -3.71 9.79 12.35
N GLU A 202 -2.88 10.73 11.93
CA GLU A 202 -1.45 10.77 12.22
C GLU A 202 -1.10 12.07 12.92
N LEU A 203 -0.43 11.97 14.06
CA LEU A 203 0.10 13.09 14.85
C LEU A 203 1.61 13.15 14.72
N ARG A 204 2.15 14.34 14.42
CA ARG A 204 3.59 14.61 14.23
C ARG A 204 4.06 15.69 15.23
N PRO A 205 4.13 15.38 16.53
CA PRO A 205 4.36 16.39 17.56
C PRO A 205 5.78 16.99 17.53
N VAL A 206 6.76 16.24 17.05
CA VAL A 206 8.16 16.68 16.89
C VAL A 206 8.74 16.05 15.62
N ASP A 207 9.81 16.63 15.10
CA ASP A 207 10.51 16.12 13.92
C ASP A 207 10.99 14.68 14.16
N GLY A 208 10.75 13.83 13.16
CA GLY A 208 11.12 12.42 13.19
C GLY A 208 10.19 11.52 13.98
N PHE A 209 9.24 12.03 14.76
CA PHE A 209 8.31 11.23 15.54
C PHE A 209 6.88 11.37 15.03
N ARG A 210 6.20 10.24 14.85
CA ARG A 210 4.76 10.20 14.53
C ARG A 210 4.05 9.09 15.29
N VAL A 211 2.80 9.35 15.62
CA VAL A 211 1.84 8.37 16.16
C VAL A 211 0.69 8.27 15.18
N VAL A 212 0.27 7.05 14.88
CA VAL A 212 -0.79 6.77 13.91
C VAL A 212 -1.85 5.89 14.54
N ALA A 213 -3.11 6.24 14.32
CA ALA A 213 -4.24 5.35 14.60
C ALA A 213 -5.09 5.22 13.34
N SER A 214 -5.55 4.02 13.03
CA SER A 214 -6.44 3.79 11.90
C SER A 214 -7.53 2.76 12.22
N GLY A 215 -8.66 2.89 11.54
CA GLY A 215 -9.80 2.00 11.63
C GLY A 215 -10.37 1.69 10.27
N TYR A 216 -10.94 0.51 10.13
CA TYR A 216 -11.60 0.00 8.94
C TYR A 216 -12.90 -0.67 9.36
N LEU A 217 -14.01 -0.20 8.84
CA LEU A 217 -15.36 -0.74 9.08
C LEU A 217 -15.96 -1.16 7.76
N GLY A 218 -16.21 -2.44 7.57
CA GLY A 218 -16.68 -2.93 6.30
C GLY A 218 -17.41 -4.26 6.33
N THR A 219 -17.81 -4.68 5.13
CA THR A 219 -18.46 -5.96 4.87
C THR A 219 -17.82 -6.60 3.65
N GLY A 220 -17.03 -7.65 3.85
CA GLY A 220 -16.47 -8.46 2.78
C GLY A 220 -17.51 -9.37 2.14
N CYS A 221 -17.33 -9.69 0.86
CA CYS A 221 -17.99 -10.82 0.21
C CYS A 221 -16.93 -11.88 -0.07
N ALA A 222 -17.07 -13.07 0.53
CA ALA A 222 -16.05 -14.11 0.48
C ALA A 222 -15.88 -14.67 -0.94
N VAL A 223 -14.64 -14.73 -1.41
CA VAL A 223 -14.25 -15.34 -2.69
C VAL A 223 -13.55 -16.69 -2.49
N GLY A 224 -13.31 -17.08 -1.25
CA GLY A 224 -12.68 -18.33 -0.86
C GLY A 224 -13.02 -18.68 0.60
N THR A 225 -12.34 -19.68 1.15
CA THR A 225 -12.54 -20.17 2.53
C THR A 225 -11.21 -20.14 3.28
N ALA A 226 -11.26 -19.89 4.59
CA ALA A 226 -10.09 -19.88 5.46
C ALA A 226 -10.19 -21.01 6.52
N ALA A 227 -9.14 -21.78 6.67
CA ALA A 227 -9.11 -22.90 7.63
C ALA A 227 -9.32 -22.44 9.09
N TRP A 228 -8.83 -21.25 9.43
CA TRP A 228 -9.03 -20.64 10.76
C TRP A 228 -10.41 -19.97 10.95
N ASN A 229 -11.24 -19.89 9.89
CA ASN A 229 -12.57 -19.32 9.93
C ASN A 229 -13.55 -20.13 9.05
N PRO A 230 -13.86 -21.36 9.45
CA PRO A 230 -14.63 -22.30 8.63
C PRO A 230 -16.13 -21.96 8.50
N GLU A 231 -16.62 -20.98 9.26
CA GLU A 231 -18.03 -20.56 9.22
C GLU A 231 -18.37 -19.72 7.98
N ILE A 232 -17.35 -19.13 7.29
CA ILE A 232 -17.56 -18.29 6.13
C ILE A 232 -17.35 -19.10 4.85
N ASN A 233 -18.38 -19.16 4.00
CA ASN A 233 -18.37 -19.85 2.72
C ASN A 233 -18.25 -18.85 1.56
N VAL A 234 -17.83 -19.35 0.39
CA VAL A 234 -17.79 -18.54 -0.84
C VAL A 234 -19.16 -17.93 -1.14
N GLY A 235 -19.19 -16.63 -1.36
CA GLY A 235 -20.40 -15.85 -1.62
C GLY A 235 -21.06 -15.26 -0.36
N ASP A 236 -20.63 -15.66 0.85
CA ASP A 236 -21.16 -15.09 2.08
C ASP A 236 -20.68 -13.63 2.27
N ASN A 237 -21.59 -12.78 2.70
CA ASN A 237 -21.25 -11.47 3.24
C ASN A 237 -20.89 -11.61 4.71
N TYR A 238 -19.74 -11.08 5.11
CA TYR A 238 -19.28 -11.14 6.48
C TYR A 238 -18.77 -9.79 6.98
N LYS A 239 -18.95 -9.51 8.25
CA LYS A 239 -18.44 -8.33 8.90
C LYS A 239 -16.91 -8.33 8.83
N ARG A 240 -16.32 -7.22 8.37
CA ARG A 240 -14.88 -7.04 8.22
C ARG A 240 -14.44 -5.73 8.86
N ASN A 241 -14.06 -5.81 10.13
CA ASN A 241 -13.61 -4.64 10.88
C ASN A 241 -12.14 -4.78 11.25
N ARG A 242 -11.43 -3.66 11.27
CA ARG A 242 -10.00 -3.58 11.56
C ARG A 242 -9.69 -2.34 12.39
N TYR A 243 -8.64 -2.41 13.19
CA TYR A 243 -8.06 -1.27 13.88
C TYR A 243 -6.55 -1.41 13.97
N SER A 244 -5.85 -0.29 14.01
CA SER A 244 -4.42 -0.26 14.30
C SER A 244 -4.03 0.98 15.10
N VAL A 245 -2.97 0.85 15.87
CA VAL A 245 -2.29 1.94 16.54
C VAL A 245 -0.79 1.69 16.53
N GLY A 246 -0.01 2.69 16.17
CA GLY A 246 1.44 2.56 16.10
C GLY A 246 2.17 3.87 16.23
N ALA A 247 3.48 3.77 16.33
CA ALA A 247 4.38 4.91 16.37
C ALA A 247 5.66 4.62 15.60
N GLU A 248 6.25 5.66 15.06
CA GLU A 248 7.55 5.61 14.40
C GLU A 248 8.41 6.77 14.87
N TYR A 249 9.69 6.47 15.12
CA TYR A 249 10.71 7.48 15.32
C TYR A 249 11.85 7.29 14.33
N LYS A 250 12.28 8.37 13.71
CA LYS A 250 13.45 8.45 12.82
C LYS A 250 14.39 9.51 13.35
N THR A 251 15.65 9.16 13.54
CA THR A 251 16.68 10.14 13.88
C THR A 251 16.86 11.12 12.72
N GLN A 252 17.48 12.27 13.01
CA GLN A 252 17.96 13.18 11.97
C GLN A 252 18.89 12.39 11.03
N PRO A 253 18.84 12.70 9.71
CA PRO A 253 19.68 12.01 8.75
C PRO A 253 21.14 12.09 9.14
N TYR A 254 21.86 10.97 9.04
CA TYR A 254 23.30 10.92 9.23
C TYR A 254 24.00 11.82 8.20
N THR A 255 24.57 12.94 8.67
CA THR A 255 25.29 13.90 7.83
C THR A 255 26.72 13.39 7.63
N GLY A 256 27.04 12.92 6.47
CA GLY A 256 28.40 12.42 6.13
C GLY A 256 28.37 11.23 5.17
N SER A 257 27.20 10.76 4.82
CA SER A 257 27.08 9.67 3.85
C SER A 257 27.61 10.09 2.49
N LYS A 258 28.52 9.28 1.94
CA LYS A 258 29.02 9.34 0.58
C LYS A 258 27.89 9.29 -0.46
N TYR A 259 26.79 8.68 -0.11
CA TYR A 259 25.52 8.65 -0.83
C TYR A 259 24.66 9.78 -0.26
N LYS A 260 24.40 10.82 -1.00
CA LYS A 260 23.75 12.07 -0.60
C LYS A 260 22.34 11.97 0.01
N GLU A 261 21.76 10.79 0.11
CA GLU A 261 20.52 10.55 0.84
C GLU A 261 20.87 10.04 2.25
N ALA A 262 20.72 10.91 3.20
CA ALA A 262 20.92 10.61 4.60
C ALA A 262 19.96 9.49 5.04
N ARG A 263 20.51 8.44 5.65
CA ARG A 263 19.73 7.32 6.16
C ARG A 263 19.59 7.46 7.67
N PRO A 264 18.36 7.71 8.16
CA PRO A 264 18.13 7.78 9.58
C PRO A 264 18.16 6.37 10.20
N ALA A 265 18.60 6.27 11.45
CA ALA A 265 18.17 5.17 12.30
C ALA A 265 16.67 5.31 12.52
N SER A 266 15.95 4.22 12.54
CA SER A 266 14.50 4.21 12.72
C SER A 266 14.04 3.06 13.60
N ILE A 267 12.96 3.31 14.33
CA ILE A 267 12.17 2.29 15.00
C ILE A 267 10.71 2.54 14.69
N ARG A 268 9.99 1.51 14.26
CA ARG A 268 8.56 1.53 14.01
C ARG A 268 7.90 0.36 14.70
N ALA A 269 6.80 0.61 15.40
CA ALA A 269 5.99 -0.40 16.05
C ALA A 269 4.52 -0.14 15.77
N GLU A 270 3.74 -1.18 15.54
CA GLU A 270 2.31 -1.10 15.33
C GLU A 270 1.62 -2.32 15.91
N TRP A 271 0.49 -2.12 16.56
CA TRP A 271 -0.43 -3.15 17.02
C TRP A 271 -1.70 -3.09 16.19
N LEU A 272 -2.13 -4.25 15.71
CA LEU A 272 -3.26 -4.39 14.80
C LEU A 272 -4.22 -5.47 15.30
N GLY A 273 -5.49 -5.29 14.97
CA GLY A 273 -6.49 -6.32 15.20
C GLY A 273 -7.62 -6.23 14.19
N GLY A 274 -8.36 -7.32 14.07
CA GLY A 274 -9.46 -7.41 13.15
C GLY A 274 -10.51 -8.42 13.56
N GLN A 275 -11.63 -8.39 12.85
CA GLN A 275 -12.72 -9.34 12.96
C GLN A 275 -13.26 -9.67 11.57
N ASP A 276 -13.31 -10.95 11.23
CA ASP A 276 -13.95 -11.49 10.04
C ASP A 276 -15.10 -12.42 10.48
N GLY A 277 -16.35 -11.96 10.28
CA GLY A 277 -17.51 -12.63 10.84
C GLY A 277 -17.45 -12.70 12.37
N ASN A 278 -17.37 -13.91 12.91
CA ASN A 278 -17.25 -14.17 14.34
C ASN A 278 -15.82 -14.39 14.84
N VAL A 279 -14.83 -14.47 13.94
CA VAL A 279 -13.43 -14.74 14.28
C VAL A 279 -12.65 -13.46 14.41
N GLY A 280 -12.01 -13.27 15.56
CA GLY A 280 -11.07 -12.19 15.84
C GLY A 280 -9.65 -12.60 15.48
N SER A 281 -8.85 -11.62 15.03
CA SER A 281 -7.41 -11.75 14.81
C SER A 281 -6.66 -10.56 15.42
N ARG A 282 -5.40 -10.76 15.83
CA ARG A 282 -4.58 -9.70 16.41
C ARG A 282 -3.10 -9.97 16.20
N GLY A 283 -2.32 -8.91 16.17
CA GLY A 283 -0.88 -9.01 16.08
C GLY A 283 -0.20 -7.67 16.14
N GLY A 284 1.10 -7.70 16.01
CA GLY A 284 1.88 -6.48 16.00
C GLY A 284 3.32 -6.76 15.60
N TYR A 285 4.05 -5.69 15.38
CA TYR A 285 5.45 -5.77 15.02
C TYR A 285 6.25 -4.60 15.60
N VAL A 286 7.55 -4.83 15.71
CA VAL A 286 8.56 -3.79 15.96
C VAL A 286 9.67 -4.02 14.94
N THR A 287 9.97 -3.02 14.13
CA THR A 287 11.08 -3.05 13.15
C THR A 287 12.03 -1.90 13.40
N THR A 288 13.32 -2.18 13.43
CA THR A 288 14.36 -1.16 13.60
C THR A 288 15.41 -1.26 12.51
N THR A 289 15.93 -0.11 12.11
CA THR A 289 17.06 0.03 11.19
C THR A 289 18.13 0.89 11.82
N ILE A 290 19.35 0.40 11.81
CA ILE A 290 20.51 1.09 12.38
C ILE A 290 21.58 1.21 11.30
N PRO A 291 21.86 2.41 10.78
CA PRO A 291 23.03 2.68 9.92
C PRO A 291 24.32 2.42 10.70
N VAL A 292 25.18 1.54 10.20
CA VAL A 292 26.43 1.17 10.87
C VAL A 292 27.61 1.90 10.25
N VAL A 293 27.62 1.92 8.91
CA VAL A 293 28.61 2.65 8.10
C VAL A 293 27.91 3.24 6.89
N ASP A 294 28.63 4.07 6.12
CA ASP A 294 28.11 4.81 4.96
C ASP A 294 27.39 3.86 4.05
N ALA A 295 27.00 3.03 3.75
CA ALA A 295 26.24 2.22 2.81
C ALA A 295 25.60 0.99 3.42
N LEU A 296 25.81 0.74 4.72
CA LEU A 296 25.35 -0.48 5.36
C LEU A 296 24.47 -0.19 6.55
N ASP A 297 23.28 -0.81 6.56
CA ASP A 297 22.37 -0.83 7.69
C ASP A 297 22.20 -2.24 8.24
N ILE A 298 22.00 -2.34 9.55
CA ILE A 298 21.47 -3.52 10.21
C ILE A 298 19.96 -3.32 10.36
N VAL A 299 19.20 -4.37 10.08
CA VAL A 299 17.76 -4.44 10.28
C VAL A 299 17.45 -5.53 11.30
N ALA A 300 16.57 -5.24 12.25
CA ALA A 300 16.01 -6.24 13.14
C ALA A 300 14.50 -6.04 13.23
N SER A 301 13.74 -7.13 13.25
CA SER A 301 12.28 -7.11 13.39
C SER A 301 11.80 -8.29 14.23
N GLY A 302 10.83 -8.01 15.08
CA GLY A 302 10.04 -9.02 15.79
C GLY A 302 8.57 -8.77 15.51
N GLU A 303 7.84 -9.81 15.13
CA GLU A 303 6.41 -9.72 14.86
C GLU A 303 5.68 -10.95 15.36
N THR A 304 4.41 -10.78 15.70
CA THR A 304 3.49 -11.88 16.06
C THR A 304 2.14 -11.63 15.42
N PHE A 305 1.47 -12.67 15.01
CA PHE A 305 0.12 -12.60 14.46
C PHE A 305 -0.66 -13.87 14.78
N ASP A 306 -1.81 -13.69 15.45
CA ASP A 306 -2.79 -14.72 15.76
C ASP A 306 -4.01 -14.55 14.82
N ARG A 307 -4.25 -15.53 13.98
CA ARG A 307 -5.31 -15.53 12.96
C ARG A 307 -6.68 -15.82 13.52
N ASN A 308 -6.74 -16.50 14.69
CA ASN A 308 -8.00 -16.84 15.36
C ASN A 308 -7.83 -16.84 16.87
N THR A 309 -8.18 -15.75 17.50
CA THR A 309 -8.03 -15.54 18.95
C THR A 309 -8.95 -16.42 19.82
N LYS A 310 -9.81 -17.23 19.23
CA LYS A 310 -10.73 -18.15 19.94
C LYS A 310 -10.20 -19.60 19.97
N VAL A 311 -9.23 -19.92 19.13
CA VAL A 311 -8.70 -21.28 18.99
C VAL A 311 -7.19 -21.21 19.00
N ASP A 312 -6.55 -21.87 19.93
CA ASP A 312 -5.10 -21.90 20.04
C ASP A 312 -4.43 -22.54 18.82
N GLY A 313 -3.18 -22.15 18.57
CA GLY A 313 -2.35 -22.73 17.52
C GLY A 313 -2.45 -22.06 16.14
N TRP A 314 -3.22 -20.97 16.00
CA TRP A 314 -3.27 -20.15 14.78
C TRP A 314 -2.36 -18.92 14.84
N ASP A 315 -1.45 -18.89 15.79
CA ASP A 315 -0.46 -17.84 15.97
C ASP A 315 0.86 -18.17 15.29
N GLN A 316 1.59 -17.15 14.88
CA GLN A 316 2.93 -17.23 14.33
C GLN A 316 3.76 -16.04 14.80
N THR A 317 4.97 -16.31 15.27
CA THR A 317 5.95 -15.28 15.65
C THR A 317 7.18 -15.40 14.75
N ASN A 318 7.61 -14.28 14.18
CA ASN A 318 8.81 -14.19 13.37
C ASN A 318 9.84 -13.28 14.02
N LEU A 319 11.08 -13.72 14.07
CA LEU A 319 12.24 -12.93 14.48
C LEU A 319 13.19 -12.81 13.28
N THR A 320 13.39 -11.59 12.81
CA THR A 320 14.19 -11.29 11.62
C THR A 320 15.43 -10.47 11.98
N VAL A 321 16.55 -10.81 11.40
CA VAL A 321 17.78 -10.01 11.41
C VAL A 321 18.34 -9.95 9.99
N GLY A 322 18.87 -8.80 9.60
CA GLY A 322 19.39 -8.66 8.23
C GLY A 322 20.30 -7.46 8.04
N LEU A 323 20.83 -7.41 6.85
CA LEU A 323 21.70 -6.35 6.35
C LEU A 323 21.10 -5.72 5.11
N GLN A 324 21.28 -4.41 4.96
CA GLN A 324 20.97 -3.67 3.74
C GLN A 324 22.20 -2.91 3.28
N TYR A 325 22.65 -3.19 2.06
CA TYR A 325 23.76 -2.50 1.44
C TYR A 325 23.25 -1.59 0.32
N TRP A 326 23.42 -0.28 0.48
CA TRP A 326 23.01 0.76 -0.48
C TRP A 326 24.15 1.08 -1.42
N PHE A 327 24.11 0.57 -2.63
CA PHE A 327 25.17 0.79 -3.62
C PHE A 327 24.93 2.05 -4.49
N TYR A 328 23.68 2.53 -4.58
CA TYR A 328 23.36 3.78 -5.27
C TYR A 328 21.98 4.30 -4.86
N LYS A 329 21.86 5.57 -4.43
CA LYS A 329 20.57 6.23 -4.08
C LYS A 329 19.55 5.29 -3.42
N LYS A 330 18.46 4.98 -4.17
CA LYS A 330 17.38 4.05 -3.74
C LYS A 330 17.64 2.60 -4.16
N CYS A 331 18.85 2.28 -4.62
CA CYS A 331 19.24 0.92 -5.03
C CYS A 331 19.97 0.22 -3.89
N ARG A 332 19.51 -0.95 -3.50
CA ARG A 332 20.07 -1.71 -2.37
C ARG A 332 20.09 -3.21 -2.65
N MET A 333 20.99 -3.89 -1.94
CA MET A 333 20.97 -5.33 -1.73
C MET A 333 20.59 -5.61 -0.28
N GLN A 334 19.80 -6.63 -0.05
CA GLN A 334 19.36 -7.05 1.27
C GLN A 334 19.64 -8.53 1.46
N LEU A 335 20.08 -8.91 2.67
CA LEU A 335 20.20 -10.29 3.12
C LEU A 335 19.53 -10.39 4.48
N GLN A 336 18.58 -11.30 4.65
CA GLN A 336 17.81 -11.47 5.88
C GLN A 336 17.66 -12.93 6.25
N TYR A 337 17.73 -13.19 7.53
CA TYR A 337 17.38 -14.46 8.16
C TYR A 337 16.18 -14.22 9.07
N THR A 338 15.18 -15.09 8.96
CA THR A 338 13.99 -15.09 9.80
C THR A 338 13.80 -16.46 10.44
N ARG A 339 13.66 -16.50 11.75
CA ARG A 339 13.15 -17.66 12.48
C ARG A 339 11.64 -17.50 12.61
N CYS A 340 10.89 -18.45 12.04
CA CYS A 340 9.45 -18.53 12.11
C CYS A 340 9.04 -19.60 13.13
N MET A 341 8.32 -19.18 14.16
CA MET A 341 7.78 -20.04 15.21
C MET A 341 6.26 -20.11 15.01
N CYS A 342 5.76 -21.29 14.70
CA CYS A 342 4.39 -21.51 14.26
C CYS A 342 3.59 -22.25 15.32
N GLY A 343 2.34 -21.84 15.56
CA GLY A 343 1.38 -22.62 16.30
C GLY A 343 1.01 -23.93 15.57
N ASP A 344 0.55 -24.93 16.32
CA ASP A 344 0.33 -26.30 15.83
C ASP A 344 -0.61 -26.40 14.62
N MET A 345 -1.58 -25.46 14.52
CA MET A 345 -2.53 -25.41 13.41
C MET A 345 -1.96 -24.81 12.12
N ILE A 346 -0.83 -24.10 12.21
CA ILE A 346 -0.13 -23.54 11.06
C ILE A 346 0.89 -24.52 10.51
N GLY A 347 1.61 -25.21 11.40
CA GLY A 347 2.62 -26.18 11.05
C GLY A 347 3.84 -26.16 11.95
N LYS A 348 4.95 -26.68 11.46
CA LYS A 348 6.20 -26.70 12.19
C LYS A 348 6.94 -25.36 12.09
N ASP A 349 7.73 -25.07 13.07
CA ASP A 349 8.73 -24.01 13.03
C ASP A 349 9.68 -24.19 11.85
N TYR A 350 10.09 -23.07 11.24
CA TYR A 350 11.01 -23.10 10.11
C TYR A 350 11.97 -21.90 10.09
N ASN A 351 12.99 -22.03 9.28
CA ASN A 351 13.98 -20.99 9.02
C ASN A 351 13.78 -20.46 7.60
N TRP A 352 13.95 -19.15 7.45
CA TRP A 352 13.82 -18.48 6.16
C TRP A 352 15.02 -17.58 5.90
N LEU A 353 15.76 -17.85 4.85
CA LEU A 353 16.87 -17.03 4.40
C LEU A 353 16.50 -16.37 3.08
N GLN A 354 16.67 -15.07 2.99
CA GLN A 354 16.27 -14.29 1.84
C GLN A 354 17.37 -13.32 1.42
N ALA A 355 17.60 -13.22 0.11
CA ALA A 355 18.43 -12.19 -0.50
C ALA A 355 17.63 -11.46 -1.57
N GLN A 356 17.73 -10.14 -1.63
CA GLN A 356 17.01 -9.31 -2.60
C GLN A 356 17.89 -8.20 -3.13
N MET A 357 17.74 -7.92 -4.41
CA MET A 357 18.23 -6.69 -5.05
C MET A 357 17.03 -5.80 -5.38
N GLN A 358 17.19 -4.51 -5.10
CA GLN A 358 16.27 -3.44 -5.46
C GLN A 358 16.99 -2.44 -6.34
N VAL A 359 16.40 -2.12 -7.49
CA VAL A 359 16.84 -1.04 -8.38
C VAL A 359 15.67 -0.09 -8.57
N ALA A 360 15.89 1.21 -8.31
CA ALA A 360 14.85 2.24 -8.40
C ALA A 360 15.39 3.51 -9.08
N PHE A 361 14.54 4.19 -9.86
CA PHE A 361 14.86 5.42 -10.58
C PHE A 361 13.73 6.46 -10.50
#